data_bcc61a23727ba8f541d866e4082f2f7b
#
_entry.id   bcc61a23727ba8f541d866e4082f2f7b
#
_cell.length_a   1.000
_cell.length_b   1.000
_cell.length_c   1.000
_cell.angle_alpha   90.00
_cell.angle_beta   90.00
_cell.angle_gamma   90.00
#
_symmetry.space_group_name_H-M   'P 1'
#
loop_
_entity.id
_entity.type
_entity.pdbx_description
1 polymer ?
#
loop_
_entity_poly.entity_id
_entity_poly.type
_entity_poly.pdbx_seq_one_letter_code
_entity_poly.pdbx_strand_id
1 'polypeptide(L)'
;MHRLFLALFFFLAGIINLTQAADFSVISAGVQPKMVKVYGAGGLRGLEGYQSGFLISDQGHILTVWSYVLDTDYITVTLDDGRKFEGKVVGADPRLEVAVLKIDTDGLEHFKLGASVGVKPGARILAFSNLFKIATGDEPNSVLHGIVAATTPLNARRGAFKTTYKGTVYILDAITNNPGAAGGALTTRNGELAGLLGKELRNSQNGTWLNYAMPISELIPAIEDIIAGRTRPRSFDDNVIRPDEPHTLKTLGIRMVPDVLAKTPPFVDS
;
A
#
# COMPACT_ATOMS: atom_id res chain seq x y z
N MET A 1 -18.03 -2.00 -62.74
CA MET A 1 -16.96 -2.31 -61.80
C MET A 1 -16.65 -1.17 -60.83
N HIS A 2 -16.58 0.08 -61.19
CA HIS A 2 -16.26 1.23 -60.29
C HIS A 2 -17.22 1.45 -59.12
N ARG A 3 -18.51 1.17 -59.27
CA ARG A 3 -19.51 1.36 -58.18
C ARG A 3 -19.43 0.29 -57.07
N LEU A 4 -18.93 -0.89 -57.37
CA LEU A 4 -18.77 -1.95 -56.40
C LEU A 4 -17.54 -1.72 -55.51
N PHE A 5 -16.50 -1.12 -56.06
CA PHE A 5 -15.28 -0.76 -55.30
C PHE A 5 -15.52 0.37 -54.28
N LEU A 6 -16.38 1.34 -54.65
CA LEU A 6 -16.72 2.46 -53.76
C LEU A 6 -17.53 2.00 -52.54
N ALA A 7 -18.47 1.04 -52.75
CA ALA A 7 -19.26 0.48 -51.64
C ALA A 7 -18.42 -0.36 -50.66
N LEU A 8 -17.41 -1.08 -51.18
CA LEU A 8 -16.50 -1.89 -50.34
C LEU A 8 -15.58 -0.99 -49.50
N PHE A 9 -15.17 0.16 -50.02
CA PHE A 9 -14.33 1.13 -49.32
C PHE A 9 -15.08 1.81 -48.15
N PHE A 10 -16.37 2.13 -48.35
CA PHE A 10 -17.21 2.66 -47.26
C PHE A 10 -17.58 1.61 -46.21
N PHE A 11 -17.65 0.33 -46.55
CA PHE A 11 -17.91 -0.73 -45.58
C PHE A 11 -16.68 -1.06 -44.73
N LEU A 12 -15.45 -0.94 -45.26
CA LEU A 12 -14.23 -1.10 -44.50
C LEU A 12 -13.93 0.10 -43.58
N ALA A 13 -14.36 1.30 -43.91
CA ALA A 13 -14.20 2.50 -43.08
C ALA A 13 -15.10 2.52 -41.82
N GLY A 14 -16.14 1.68 -41.78
CA GLY A 14 -17.08 1.58 -40.64
C GLY A 14 -16.65 0.70 -39.49
N ILE A 15 -15.48 0.01 -39.54
CA ILE A 15 -15.02 -0.92 -38.51
C ILE A 15 -13.75 -0.40 -37.82
N ILE A 16 -13.47 0.88 -37.87
CA ILE A 16 -12.52 1.46 -36.92
C ILE A 16 -13.29 1.65 -35.60
N ASN A 17 -13.41 0.60 -34.80
CA ASN A 17 -13.64 0.76 -33.38
C ASN A 17 -12.44 1.54 -32.84
N LEU A 18 -12.58 2.87 -32.78
CA LEU A 18 -11.74 3.70 -31.95
C LEU A 18 -11.97 3.20 -30.52
N THR A 19 -11.15 2.25 -30.08
CA THR A 19 -10.97 2.00 -28.65
C THR A 19 -10.47 3.31 -28.06
N GLN A 20 -11.44 4.16 -27.67
CA GLN A 20 -11.15 5.38 -26.96
C GLN A 20 -10.39 4.96 -25.72
N ALA A 21 -9.11 5.30 -25.65
CA ALA A 21 -8.31 5.06 -24.46
C ALA A 21 -9.07 5.71 -23.30
N ALA A 22 -9.44 4.91 -22.29
CA ALA A 22 -10.16 5.43 -21.13
C ALA A 22 -9.38 6.64 -20.59
N ASP A 23 -10.07 7.77 -20.45
CA ASP A 23 -9.48 8.97 -19.88
C ASP A 23 -9.10 8.67 -18.43
N PHE A 24 -7.85 8.93 -18.06
CA PHE A 24 -7.37 8.71 -16.71
C PHE A 24 -8.16 9.51 -15.66
N SER A 25 -8.77 10.63 -16.04
CA SER A 25 -9.64 11.40 -15.15
C SER A 25 -10.89 10.62 -14.76
N VAL A 26 -11.51 9.90 -15.69
CA VAL A 26 -12.69 9.07 -15.44
C VAL A 26 -12.32 7.87 -14.55
N ILE A 27 -11.19 7.23 -14.84
CA ILE A 27 -10.69 6.11 -14.01
C ILE A 27 -10.35 6.62 -12.59
N SER A 28 -9.67 7.75 -12.50
CA SER A 28 -9.35 8.38 -11.21
C SER A 28 -10.63 8.68 -10.41
N ALA A 29 -11.64 9.28 -11.02
CA ALA A 29 -12.91 9.55 -10.34
C ALA A 29 -13.60 8.29 -9.80
N GLY A 30 -13.45 7.13 -10.45
CA GLY A 30 -13.97 5.85 -9.97
C GLY A 30 -13.12 5.18 -8.87
N VAL A 31 -11.89 5.64 -8.67
CA VAL A 31 -10.97 5.11 -7.63
C VAL A 31 -10.98 5.97 -6.38
N GLN A 32 -11.07 7.31 -6.51
CA GLN A 32 -11.00 8.26 -5.39
C GLN A 32 -11.94 7.91 -4.23
N PRO A 33 -13.22 7.53 -4.42
CA PRO A 33 -14.11 7.18 -3.31
C PRO A 33 -13.65 5.99 -2.47
N LYS A 34 -12.75 5.18 -3.01
CA LYS A 34 -12.18 4.00 -2.32
C LYS A 34 -10.91 4.33 -1.53
N MET A 35 -10.36 5.54 -1.72
CA MET A 35 -9.13 5.97 -1.05
C MET A 35 -9.44 6.64 0.27
N VAL A 36 -8.53 6.50 1.24
CA VAL A 36 -8.61 7.18 2.54
C VAL A 36 -7.29 7.80 2.93
N LYS A 37 -7.36 8.87 3.72
CA LYS A 37 -6.23 9.57 4.33
C LYS A 37 -6.19 9.16 5.80
N VAL A 38 -5.05 8.65 6.25
CA VAL A 38 -4.88 8.13 7.62
C VAL A 38 -3.92 9.03 8.37
N TYR A 39 -4.36 9.54 9.51
CA TYR A 39 -3.59 10.42 10.40
C TYR A 39 -3.45 9.76 11.76
N GLY A 40 -2.26 9.82 12.35
CA GLY A 40 -1.98 9.18 13.62
C GLY A 40 -0.73 9.73 14.30
N ALA A 41 0.07 8.85 14.89
CA ALA A 41 1.32 9.21 15.56
C ALA A 41 2.32 9.81 14.58
N GLY A 42 3.10 10.77 15.06
CA GLY A 42 4.10 11.47 14.28
C GLY A 42 4.10 12.98 14.56
N GLY A 43 4.46 13.77 13.55
CA GLY A 43 4.56 15.22 13.70
C GLY A 43 5.85 15.69 14.42
N LEU A 44 6.71 14.75 14.83
CA LEU A 44 8.06 15.03 15.29
C LEU A 44 8.99 15.18 14.06
N ARG A 45 10.11 15.86 14.23
CA ARG A 45 11.07 16.08 13.15
C ARG A 45 11.51 14.76 12.53
N GLY A 46 11.22 14.58 11.22
CA GLY A 46 11.53 13.37 10.46
C GLY A 46 10.55 12.20 10.64
N LEU A 47 9.42 12.40 11.35
CA LEU A 47 8.35 11.43 11.51
C LEU A 47 7.04 12.03 11.03
N GLU A 48 6.61 11.64 9.85
CA GLU A 48 5.35 12.10 9.27
C GLU A 48 4.16 11.44 9.98
N GLY A 49 3.20 12.23 10.50
CA GLY A 49 2.02 11.73 11.21
C GLY A 49 0.86 11.34 10.31
N TYR A 50 1.13 10.90 9.08
CA TYR A 50 0.11 10.54 8.11
C TYR A 50 0.59 9.50 7.11
N GLN A 51 -0.34 8.76 6.55
CA GLN A 51 -0.14 7.79 5.48
C GLN A 51 -1.43 7.61 4.69
N SER A 52 -1.37 6.85 3.61
CA SER A 52 -2.53 6.49 2.79
C SER A 52 -3.13 5.16 3.22
N GLY A 53 -4.38 4.94 2.81
CA GLY A 53 -5.05 3.65 2.88
C GLY A 53 -6.13 3.57 1.82
N PHE A 54 -6.77 2.43 1.71
CA PHE A 54 -7.94 2.26 0.85
C PHE A 54 -8.93 1.25 1.42
N LEU A 55 -10.19 1.45 1.10
CA LEU A 55 -11.31 0.63 1.53
C LEU A 55 -11.31 -0.73 0.81
N ILE A 56 -11.51 -1.80 1.59
CA ILE A 56 -11.54 -3.19 1.11
C ILE A 56 -12.86 -3.89 1.44
N SER A 57 -13.79 -3.21 2.09
CA SER A 57 -15.17 -3.65 2.30
C SER A 57 -16.11 -2.47 2.39
N ASP A 58 -17.38 -2.69 2.11
CA ASP A 58 -18.49 -1.74 2.31
C ASP A 58 -18.73 -1.38 3.78
N GLN A 59 -18.26 -2.22 4.70
CA GLN A 59 -18.38 -2.06 6.15
C GLN A 59 -17.27 -1.19 6.76
N GLY A 60 -16.36 -0.62 5.97
CA GLY A 60 -15.31 0.28 6.45
C GLY A 60 -14.02 -0.39 6.90
N HIS A 61 -13.70 -1.58 6.40
CA HIS A 61 -12.34 -2.12 6.52
C HIS A 61 -11.41 -1.41 5.55
N ILE A 62 -10.21 -1.05 6.04
CA ILE A 62 -9.21 -0.29 5.30
C ILE A 62 -7.90 -1.05 5.33
N LEU A 63 -7.30 -1.25 4.16
CA LEU A 63 -5.94 -1.76 4.06
C LEU A 63 -4.94 -0.60 4.02
N THR A 64 -3.88 -0.74 4.78
CA THR A 64 -2.75 0.21 4.82
C THR A 64 -1.46 -0.51 5.20
N VAL A 65 -0.34 0.18 5.22
CA VAL A 65 0.92 -0.37 5.73
C VAL A 65 0.98 -0.34 7.26
N TRP A 66 1.61 -1.34 7.86
CA TRP A 66 1.98 -1.31 9.27
C TRP A 66 3.14 -0.33 9.48
N SER A 67 2.90 0.76 10.19
CA SER A 67 3.89 1.80 10.45
C SER A 67 3.68 2.45 11.82
N TYR A 68 4.63 3.27 12.24
CA TYR A 68 4.52 4.06 13.47
C TYR A 68 3.33 5.05 13.48
N VAL A 69 2.81 5.43 12.30
CA VAL A 69 1.61 6.29 12.22
C VAL A 69 0.43 5.67 12.96
N LEU A 70 0.36 4.33 13.01
CA LEU A 70 -0.69 3.60 13.72
C LEU A 70 -0.41 3.39 15.21
N ASP A 71 0.75 3.85 15.71
CA ASP A 71 1.17 3.71 17.11
C ASP A 71 0.64 4.83 17.99
N THR A 72 -0.69 4.94 18.05
CA THR A 72 -1.43 5.94 18.82
C THR A 72 -2.77 5.37 19.24
N ASP A 73 -3.34 5.93 20.31
CA ASP A 73 -4.70 5.59 20.74
C ASP A 73 -5.77 6.24 19.87
N TYR A 74 -5.41 7.27 19.11
CA TYR A 74 -6.35 8.01 18.29
C TYR A 74 -5.88 8.11 16.84
N ILE A 75 -6.49 7.31 15.96
CA ILE A 75 -6.25 7.34 14.52
C ILE A 75 -7.44 8.03 13.87
N THR A 76 -7.18 9.04 13.06
CA THR A 76 -8.21 9.71 12.24
C THR A 76 -8.14 9.19 10.81
N VAL A 77 -9.26 8.74 10.28
CA VAL A 77 -9.45 8.37 8.89
C VAL A 77 -10.34 9.41 8.23
N THR A 78 -9.88 10.01 7.14
CA THR A 78 -10.66 10.95 6.33
C THR A 78 -10.99 10.28 5.00
N LEU A 79 -12.28 10.21 4.66
CA LEU A 79 -12.77 9.70 3.39
C LEU A 79 -12.56 10.71 2.26
N ASP A 80 -12.84 10.30 1.04
CA ASP A 80 -12.75 11.16 -0.15
C ASP A 80 -13.70 12.37 -0.07
N ASP A 81 -14.90 12.17 0.50
CA ASP A 81 -15.91 13.21 0.71
C ASP A 81 -15.67 14.11 1.94
N GLY A 82 -14.50 13.99 2.58
CA GLY A 82 -14.10 14.79 3.74
C GLY A 82 -14.65 14.33 5.08
N ARG A 83 -15.55 13.34 5.14
CA ARG A 83 -16.02 12.76 6.42
C ARG A 83 -14.85 12.15 7.20
N LYS A 84 -14.84 12.39 8.50
CA LYS A 84 -13.77 11.93 9.40
C LYS A 84 -14.32 10.91 10.39
N PHE A 85 -13.57 9.85 10.60
CA PHE A 85 -13.90 8.76 11.51
C PHE A 85 -12.70 8.45 12.40
N GLU A 86 -12.99 7.91 13.58
CA GLU A 86 -11.97 7.25 14.38
C GLU A 86 -11.68 5.87 13.78
N GLY A 87 -10.41 5.62 13.46
CA GLY A 87 -9.93 4.34 12.95
C GLY A 87 -9.46 3.45 14.09
N LYS A 88 -9.90 2.19 14.10
CA LYS A 88 -9.41 1.17 15.05
C LYS A 88 -8.58 0.15 14.32
N VAL A 89 -7.41 -0.20 14.86
CA VAL A 89 -6.58 -1.28 14.31
C VAL A 89 -7.26 -2.61 14.60
N VAL A 90 -7.71 -3.30 13.54
CA VAL A 90 -8.25 -4.66 13.63
C VAL A 90 -7.11 -5.64 13.90
N GLY A 91 -6.00 -5.45 13.21
CA GLY A 91 -4.79 -6.23 13.36
C GLY A 91 -3.74 -5.87 12.33
N ALA A 92 -2.57 -6.48 12.47
CA ALA A 92 -1.45 -6.27 11.57
C ALA A 92 -0.63 -7.56 11.37
N ASP A 93 0.02 -7.69 10.23
CA ASP A 93 1.10 -8.66 10.02
C ASP A 93 2.41 -7.90 9.77
N PRO A 94 3.26 -7.75 10.79
CA PRO A 94 4.54 -7.04 10.68
C PRO A 94 5.53 -7.69 9.69
N ARG A 95 5.37 -8.98 9.39
CA ARG A 95 6.23 -9.70 8.42
C ARG A 95 5.93 -9.26 6.99
N LEU A 96 4.65 -8.97 6.72
CA LEU A 96 4.17 -8.45 5.43
C LEU A 96 4.07 -6.93 5.44
N GLU A 97 4.36 -6.29 6.59
CA GLU A 97 4.28 -4.83 6.77
C GLU A 97 2.90 -4.25 6.45
N VAL A 98 1.82 -5.00 6.73
CA VAL A 98 0.43 -4.59 6.47
C VAL A 98 -0.38 -4.50 7.75
N ALA A 99 -1.40 -3.64 7.73
CA ALA A 99 -2.40 -3.50 8.77
C ALA A 99 -3.80 -3.33 8.15
N VAL A 100 -4.81 -3.78 8.90
CA VAL A 100 -6.22 -3.51 8.60
C VAL A 100 -6.79 -2.62 9.70
N LEU A 101 -7.39 -1.51 9.29
CA LEU A 101 -8.15 -0.63 10.15
C LEU A 101 -9.64 -0.86 9.94
N LYS A 102 -10.45 -0.42 10.90
CA LYS A 102 -11.91 -0.41 10.82
C LYS A 102 -12.43 0.97 11.24
N ILE A 103 -13.36 1.51 10.47
CA ILE A 103 -14.15 2.69 10.81
C ILE A 103 -15.61 2.29 10.94
N ASP A 104 -16.35 3.00 11.80
CA ASP A 104 -17.75 2.69 12.10
C ASP A 104 -18.68 3.40 11.10
N THR A 105 -18.81 2.80 9.93
CA THR A 105 -19.71 3.22 8.85
C THR A 105 -19.86 2.08 7.85
N ASP A 106 -20.87 2.18 7.00
CA ASP A 106 -21.21 1.19 5.97
C ASP A 106 -21.56 1.86 4.62
N GLY A 107 -21.89 1.04 3.64
CA GLY A 107 -22.29 1.50 2.31
C GLY A 107 -21.17 2.18 1.51
N LEU A 108 -19.90 1.87 1.82
CA LEU A 108 -18.74 2.49 1.21
C LEU A 108 -18.34 1.83 -0.11
N GLU A 109 -17.98 2.64 -1.09
CA GLU A 109 -17.25 2.16 -2.26
C GLU A 109 -15.89 1.61 -1.84
N HIS A 110 -15.54 0.42 -2.33
CA HIS A 110 -14.32 -0.27 -1.92
C HIS A 110 -13.73 -1.12 -3.04
N PHE A 111 -12.48 -1.51 -2.90
CA PHE A 111 -11.86 -2.51 -3.76
C PHE A 111 -12.26 -3.93 -3.31
N LYS A 112 -12.69 -4.75 -4.27
CA LYS A 112 -12.94 -6.18 -4.03
C LYS A 112 -11.62 -6.93 -4.14
N LEU A 113 -11.09 -7.45 -3.04
CA LEU A 113 -9.80 -8.17 -3.02
C LEU A 113 -9.77 -9.35 -3.99
N GLY A 114 -10.86 -10.13 -4.07
CA GLY A 114 -10.96 -11.26 -4.98
C GLY A 114 -11.01 -10.90 -6.48
N ALA A 115 -11.18 -9.61 -6.81
CA ALA A 115 -11.11 -9.08 -8.18
C ALA A 115 -9.79 -8.36 -8.46
N SER A 116 -8.81 -8.47 -7.57
CA SER A 116 -7.48 -7.91 -7.79
C SER A 116 -6.73 -8.64 -8.91
N VAL A 117 -5.88 -7.91 -9.63
CA VAL A 117 -5.16 -8.41 -10.81
C VAL A 117 -3.65 -8.34 -10.63
N GLY A 118 -2.95 -9.36 -11.10
CA GLY A 118 -1.50 -9.33 -11.21
C GLY A 118 -1.07 -8.52 -12.43
N VAL A 119 0.00 -7.74 -12.29
CA VAL A 119 0.59 -6.96 -13.38
C VAL A 119 1.99 -7.44 -13.71
N LYS A 120 2.41 -7.25 -14.96
CA LYS A 120 3.73 -7.67 -15.46
C LYS A 120 4.58 -6.45 -15.79
N PRO A 121 5.92 -6.57 -15.87
CA PRO A 121 6.78 -5.51 -16.39
C PRO A 121 6.26 -4.96 -17.72
N GLY A 122 6.28 -3.63 -17.87
CA GLY A 122 5.70 -2.90 -18.99
C GLY A 122 4.21 -2.54 -18.85
N ALA A 123 3.49 -3.08 -17.86
CA ALA A 123 2.10 -2.72 -17.62
C ALA A 123 1.99 -1.27 -17.13
N ARG A 124 1.06 -0.50 -17.70
CA ARG A 124 0.72 0.85 -17.26
C ARG A 124 -0.09 0.78 -15.96
N ILE A 125 0.27 1.63 -15.00
CA ILE A 125 -0.35 1.68 -13.67
C ILE A 125 -0.71 3.11 -13.28
N LEU A 126 -1.62 3.20 -12.30
CA LEU A 126 -1.92 4.42 -11.57
C LEU A 126 -1.65 4.15 -10.09
N ALA A 127 -0.94 5.08 -9.44
CA ALA A 127 -0.67 5.02 -8.00
C ALA A 127 -1.43 6.15 -7.30
N PHE A 128 -2.31 5.79 -6.36
CA PHE A 128 -3.15 6.71 -5.60
C PHE A 128 -2.65 6.82 -4.17
N SER A 129 -2.42 8.03 -3.69
CA SER A 129 -1.96 8.26 -2.32
C SER A 129 -2.08 9.73 -1.91
N ASN A 130 -2.03 10.02 -0.62
CA ASN A 130 -2.00 11.38 -0.09
C ASN A 130 -0.56 11.90 0.00
N LEU A 131 0.05 12.22 -1.15
CA LEU A 131 1.42 12.72 -1.20
C LEU A 131 1.54 14.06 -0.47
N PHE A 132 2.56 14.19 0.39
CA PHE A 132 2.92 15.43 1.08
C PHE A 132 1.78 16.04 1.91
N LYS A 133 0.77 15.25 2.28
CA LYS A 133 -0.40 15.73 3.03
C LYS A 133 -1.18 16.85 2.31
N ILE A 134 -1.20 16.84 0.99
CA ILE A 134 -1.91 17.87 0.22
C ILE A 134 -3.45 17.74 0.31
N ALA A 135 -3.94 16.53 0.58
CA ALA A 135 -5.35 16.27 0.82
C ALA A 135 -5.60 16.08 2.33
N THR A 136 -6.38 16.98 2.94
CA THR A 136 -6.67 17.00 4.38
C THR A 136 -8.16 16.91 4.71
N GLY A 137 -9.01 17.13 3.72
CA GLY A 137 -10.48 17.09 3.78
C GLY A 137 -11.06 16.31 2.60
N ASP A 138 -11.87 16.97 1.80
CA ASP A 138 -12.52 16.46 0.59
C ASP A 138 -11.65 16.60 -0.69
N GLU A 139 -10.43 17.12 -0.55
CA GLU A 139 -9.53 17.16 -1.71
C GLU A 139 -9.17 15.74 -2.16
N PRO A 140 -9.11 15.48 -3.47
CA PRO A 140 -8.77 14.16 -4.00
C PRO A 140 -7.33 13.76 -3.65
N ASN A 141 -7.10 12.47 -3.50
CA ASN A 141 -5.75 11.93 -3.39
C ASN A 141 -4.95 12.17 -4.66
N SER A 142 -3.65 12.29 -4.53
CA SER A 142 -2.73 12.41 -5.66
C SER A 142 -2.74 11.14 -6.51
N VAL A 143 -2.62 11.31 -7.82
CA VAL A 143 -2.55 10.22 -8.79
C VAL A 143 -1.25 10.35 -9.57
N LEU A 144 -0.43 9.31 -9.55
CA LEU A 144 0.76 9.19 -10.38
C LEU A 144 0.53 8.13 -11.43
N HIS A 145 0.92 8.43 -12.67
CA HIS A 145 0.93 7.47 -13.76
C HIS A 145 2.34 6.96 -14.00
N GLY A 146 2.47 5.68 -14.26
CA GLY A 146 3.75 5.05 -14.56
C GLY A 146 3.61 3.66 -15.16
N ILE A 147 4.70 2.91 -15.12
CA ILE A 147 4.76 1.51 -15.52
C ILE A 147 5.38 0.65 -14.41
N VAL A 148 5.08 -0.63 -14.43
CA VAL A 148 5.86 -1.62 -13.71
C VAL A 148 7.17 -1.82 -14.46
N ALA A 149 8.28 -1.36 -13.88
CA ALA A 149 9.61 -1.49 -14.49
C ALA A 149 10.16 -2.91 -14.36
N ALA A 150 9.91 -3.55 -13.20
CA ALA A 150 10.39 -4.91 -12.92
C ALA A 150 9.52 -5.59 -11.85
N THR A 151 9.67 -6.90 -11.75
CA THR A 151 9.14 -7.71 -10.65
C THR A 151 10.31 -8.48 -10.03
N THR A 152 10.52 -8.35 -8.70
CA THR A 152 11.69 -8.91 -8.02
C THR A 152 11.40 -9.12 -6.53
N PRO A 153 12.10 -10.04 -5.85
CA PRO A 153 12.08 -10.08 -4.40
C PRO A 153 12.59 -8.77 -3.79
N LEU A 154 11.94 -8.30 -2.72
CA LEU A 154 12.34 -7.05 -2.06
C LEU A 154 13.65 -7.25 -1.29
N ASN A 155 14.65 -6.45 -1.63
CA ASN A 155 15.90 -6.34 -0.89
C ASN A 155 16.15 -4.89 -0.50
N ALA A 156 15.59 -4.50 0.64
CA ALA A 156 15.54 -3.10 1.06
C ALA A 156 15.88 -2.92 2.54
N ARG A 157 16.21 -1.67 2.89
CA ARG A 157 16.52 -1.24 4.26
C ARG A 157 16.00 0.17 4.53
N ARG A 158 15.74 0.43 5.81
CA ARG A 158 15.53 1.78 6.34
C ARG A 158 16.63 2.07 7.37
N GLY A 159 17.54 2.98 7.04
CA GLY A 159 18.75 3.16 7.85
C GLY A 159 19.59 1.88 7.90
N ALA A 160 19.90 1.41 9.10
CA ALA A 160 20.65 0.16 9.34
C ALA A 160 19.78 -1.10 9.26
N PHE A 161 18.46 -0.98 9.34
CA PHE A 161 17.55 -2.12 9.47
C PHE A 161 17.04 -2.60 8.12
N LYS A 162 17.18 -3.91 7.86
CA LYS A 162 16.59 -4.57 6.69
C LYS A 162 15.08 -4.73 6.91
N THR A 163 14.29 -4.57 5.83
CA THR A 163 12.85 -4.87 5.86
C THR A 163 12.59 -6.34 6.20
N THR A 164 11.53 -6.61 6.91
CA THR A 164 11.07 -7.97 7.23
C THR A 164 10.43 -8.65 6.03
N TYR A 165 9.75 -7.90 5.17
CA TYR A 165 9.17 -8.42 3.94
C TYR A 165 10.26 -8.80 2.93
N LYS A 166 10.18 -10.04 2.42
CA LYS A 166 11.10 -10.63 1.43
C LYS A 166 10.40 -11.13 0.17
N GLY A 167 9.08 -10.97 0.13
CA GLY A 167 8.26 -11.39 -0.99
C GLY A 167 8.51 -10.59 -2.26
N THR A 168 7.81 -10.96 -3.31
CA THR A 168 7.86 -10.30 -4.60
C THR A 168 7.24 -8.90 -4.53
N VAL A 169 7.83 -7.94 -5.23
CA VAL A 169 7.31 -6.57 -5.38
C VAL A 169 7.34 -6.14 -6.83
N TYR A 170 6.46 -5.22 -7.16
CA TYR A 170 6.52 -4.43 -8.39
C TYR A 170 7.43 -3.22 -8.17
N ILE A 171 8.49 -3.10 -8.95
CA ILE A 171 9.31 -1.88 -9.02
C ILE A 171 8.67 -0.95 -10.04
N LEU A 172 8.47 0.30 -9.63
CA LEU A 172 7.73 1.31 -10.38
C LEU A 172 8.67 2.41 -10.89
N ASP A 173 8.36 3.00 -12.03
CA ASP A 173 9.00 4.24 -12.49
C ASP A 173 8.29 5.49 -11.95
N ALA A 174 7.05 5.34 -11.45
CA ALA A 174 6.34 6.39 -10.73
C ALA A 174 6.98 6.65 -9.35
N ILE A 175 7.16 7.92 -8.98
CA ILE A 175 7.83 8.31 -7.73
C ILE A 175 6.88 8.12 -6.54
N THR A 176 6.87 6.93 -5.95
CA THR A 176 5.97 6.53 -4.85
C THR A 176 6.65 6.44 -3.49
N ASN A 177 7.91 6.84 -3.37
CA ASN A 177 8.67 6.82 -2.11
C ASN A 177 8.66 8.18 -1.38
N ASN A 178 7.58 8.92 -1.51
CA ASN A 178 7.39 10.23 -0.88
C ASN A 178 6.55 10.12 0.39
N PRO A 179 6.69 11.08 1.34
CA PRO A 179 5.84 11.14 2.52
C PRO A 179 4.35 11.05 2.18
N GLY A 180 3.65 10.17 2.88
CA GLY A 180 2.22 9.91 2.69
C GLY A 180 1.87 8.90 1.60
N ALA A 181 2.81 8.48 0.76
CA ALA A 181 2.56 7.49 -0.29
C ALA A 181 2.29 6.08 0.26
N ALA A 182 2.98 5.73 1.35
CA ALA A 182 2.88 4.42 1.97
C ALA A 182 1.43 4.05 2.32
N GLY A 183 1.00 2.85 1.96
CA GLY A 183 -0.37 2.38 2.16
C GLY A 183 -1.36 2.79 1.06
N GLY A 184 -0.92 3.54 0.05
CA GLY A 184 -1.74 3.88 -1.10
C GLY A 184 -2.03 2.69 -2.03
N ALA A 185 -2.95 2.86 -2.95
CA ALA A 185 -3.35 1.83 -3.91
C ALA A 185 -2.55 1.92 -5.21
N LEU A 186 -2.04 0.79 -5.68
CA LEU A 186 -1.59 0.61 -7.04
C LEU A 186 -2.73 -0.02 -7.84
N THR A 187 -3.14 0.60 -8.95
CA THR A 187 -4.14 0.05 -9.85
C THR A 187 -3.59 -0.14 -11.26
N THR A 188 -4.26 -0.96 -12.04
CA THR A 188 -4.08 -0.96 -13.50
C THR A 188 -4.57 0.38 -14.07
N ARG A 189 -4.27 0.63 -15.35
CA ARG A 189 -4.83 1.76 -16.09
C ARG A 189 -6.36 1.78 -16.15
N ASN A 190 -7.03 0.68 -15.80
CA ASN A 190 -8.49 0.54 -15.79
C ASN A 190 -9.07 0.69 -14.36
N GLY A 191 -8.25 1.00 -13.35
CA GLY A 191 -8.70 1.17 -11.96
C GLY A 191 -8.85 -0.14 -11.17
N GLU A 192 -8.40 -1.28 -11.70
CA GLU A 192 -8.41 -2.56 -10.99
C GLU A 192 -7.26 -2.61 -9.99
N LEU A 193 -7.52 -3.02 -8.76
CA LEU A 193 -6.51 -3.10 -7.71
C LEU A 193 -5.42 -4.12 -8.06
N ALA A 194 -4.17 -3.71 -8.01
CA ALA A 194 -3.01 -4.55 -8.31
C ALA A 194 -2.04 -4.68 -7.12
N GLY A 195 -1.89 -3.63 -6.30
CA GLY A 195 -0.91 -3.64 -5.22
C GLY A 195 -1.17 -2.61 -4.13
N LEU A 196 -0.42 -2.76 -3.04
CA LEU A 196 -0.31 -1.82 -1.94
C LEU A 196 1.03 -1.07 -2.07
N LEU A 197 1.02 0.25 -2.12
CA LEU A 197 2.24 1.06 -2.16
C LEU A 197 3.07 0.86 -0.88
N GLY A 198 4.35 0.58 -1.07
CA GLY A 198 5.25 0.30 0.02
C GLY A 198 5.72 1.53 0.78
N LYS A 199 6.54 1.30 1.81
CA LYS A 199 7.15 2.33 2.64
C LYS A 199 8.34 2.97 1.94
N GLU A 200 8.84 4.05 2.50
CA GLU A 200 10.05 4.75 2.06
C GLU A 200 11.30 3.93 2.44
N LEU A 201 11.72 3.08 1.53
CA LEU A 201 12.87 2.19 1.70
C LEU A 201 13.96 2.47 0.66
N ARG A 202 15.18 2.08 1.01
CA ARG A 202 16.35 2.09 0.09
C ARG A 202 16.77 0.68 -0.26
N ASN A 203 17.22 0.49 -1.47
CA ASN A 203 17.86 -0.76 -1.88
C ASN A 203 19.04 -1.06 -0.96
N SER A 204 19.15 -2.29 -0.46
CA SER A 204 20.19 -2.68 0.51
C SER A 204 21.60 -2.66 -0.06
N GLN A 205 21.77 -2.81 -1.38
CA GLN A 205 23.07 -2.90 -2.03
C GLN A 205 23.63 -1.53 -2.40
N ASN A 206 22.83 -0.69 -3.07
CA ASN A 206 23.30 0.58 -3.66
C ASN A 206 22.74 1.83 -2.96
N GLY A 207 21.81 1.68 -2.00
CA GLY A 207 21.25 2.79 -1.24
C GLY A 207 20.28 3.68 -2.00
N THR A 208 19.91 3.35 -3.25
CA THR A 208 18.91 4.12 -4.01
C THR A 208 17.52 3.97 -3.41
N TRP A 209 16.71 5.02 -3.47
CA TRP A 209 15.31 4.97 -3.07
C TRP A 209 14.53 4.02 -3.99
N LEU A 210 13.63 3.24 -3.40
CA LEU A 210 12.79 2.30 -4.12
C LEU A 210 11.37 2.84 -4.25
N ASN A 211 10.88 2.89 -5.48
CA ASN A 211 9.46 3.04 -5.77
C ASN A 211 8.89 1.64 -5.98
N TYR A 212 8.06 1.16 -5.06
CA TYR A 212 7.58 -0.21 -5.14
C TYR A 212 6.18 -0.38 -4.58
N ALA A 213 5.52 -1.45 -5.01
CA ALA A 213 4.26 -1.90 -4.45
C ALA A 213 4.29 -3.42 -4.20
N MET A 214 3.63 -3.85 -3.15
CA MET A 214 3.41 -5.26 -2.84
C MET A 214 2.18 -5.75 -3.61
N PRO A 215 2.26 -6.86 -4.36
CA PRO A 215 1.10 -7.46 -5.02
C PRO A 215 0.00 -7.79 -4.03
N ILE A 216 -1.24 -7.43 -4.32
CA ILE A 216 -2.37 -7.74 -3.43
C ILE A 216 -2.52 -9.24 -3.22
N SER A 217 -2.29 -10.05 -4.24
CA SER A 217 -2.36 -11.51 -4.16
C SER A 217 -1.48 -12.12 -3.06
N GLU A 218 -0.34 -11.50 -2.77
CA GLU A 218 0.57 -11.91 -1.69
C GLU A 218 0.00 -11.57 -0.29
N LEU A 219 -0.90 -10.61 -0.21
CA LEU A 219 -1.40 -10.04 1.03
C LEU A 219 -2.78 -10.60 1.43
N ILE A 220 -3.60 -11.06 0.50
CA ILE A 220 -4.97 -11.52 0.72
C ILE A 220 -5.08 -12.51 1.89
N PRO A 221 -4.26 -13.58 1.98
CA PRO A 221 -4.41 -14.57 3.06
C PRO A 221 -4.18 -13.96 4.45
N ALA A 222 -3.26 -12.97 4.57
CA ALA A 222 -3.02 -12.29 5.84
C ALA A 222 -4.14 -11.30 6.17
N ILE A 223 -4.68 -10.60 5.16
CA ILE A 223 -5.80 -9.68 5.33
C ILE A 223 -7.03 -10.43 5.83
N GLU A 224 -7.36 -11.58 5.23
CA GLU A 224 -8.48 -12.43 5.65
C GLU A 224 -8.29 -12.96 7.07
N ASP A 225 -7.08 -13.37 7.45
CA ASP A 225 -6.76 -13.80 8.80
C ASP A 225 -6.93 -12.66 9.82
N ILE A 226 -6.46 -11.46 9.49
CA ILE A 226 -6.59 -10.27 10.34
C ILE A 226 -8.08 -9.95 10.56
N ILE A 227 -8.88 -9.89 9.50
CA ILE A 227 -10.32 -9.59 9.59
C ILE A 227 -11.06 -10.66 10.41
N ALA A 228 -10.65 -11.91 10.27
CA ALA A 228 -11.22 -13.01 11.04
C ALA A 228 -10.69 -13.13 12.48
N GLY A 229 -9.83 -12.22 12.93
CA GLY A 229 -9.22 -12.25 14.26
C GLY A 229 -8.24 -13.41 14.46
N ARG A 230 -7.76 -14.02 13.38
CA ARG A 230 -6.77 -15.10 13.44
C ARG A 230 -5.37 -14.48 13.43
N THR A 231 -4.62 -14.68 14.52
CA THR A 231 -3.20 -14.33 14.57
C THR A 231 -2.37 -15.46 13.97
N ARG A 232 -1.56 -15.15 12.97
CA ARG A 232 -0.53 -16.10 12.52
C ARG A 232 0.61 -16.09 13.53
N PRO A 233 0.92 -17.23 14.20
CA PRO A 233 2.10 -17.29 15.03
C PRO A 233 3.32 -16.97 14.16
N ARG A 234 4.29 -16.25 14.73
CA ARG A 234 5.63 -16.19 14.10
C ARG A 234 6.04 -17.63 13.88
N SER A 235 6.35 -18.01 12.64
CA SER A 235 7.03 -19.27 12.40
C SER A 235 8.38 -19.15 13.07
N PHE A 236 8.52 -19.74 14.25
CA PHE A 236 9.84 -19.96 14.80
C PHE A 236 10.50 -20.98 13.86
N ASP A 237 11.69 -20.66 13.39
CA ASP A 237 12.53 -21.67 12.78
C ASP A 237 12.78 -22.71 13.87
N ASP A 238 12.15 -23.90 13.74
CA ASP A 238 12.26 -24.99 14.70
C ASP A 238 13.71 -25.50 14.83
N ASN A 239 14.58 -25.10 13.89
CA ASN A 239 16.01 -25.42 13.92
C ASN A 239 16.86 -24.41 14.73
N VAL A 240 16.27 -23.34 15.25
CA VAL A 240 17.00 -22.42 16.13
C VAL A 240 17.17 -23.07 17.50
N ILE A 241 18.38 -23.52 17.81
CA ILE A 241 18.75 -24.00 19.15
C ILE A 241 18.64 -22.80 20.11
N ARG A 242 17.66 -22.85 21.00
CA ARG A 242 17.51 -21.86 22.07
C ARG A 242 18.48 -22.19 23.17
N PRO A 243 19.28 -21.23 23.67
CA PRO A 243 20.11 -21.48 24.86
C PRO A 243 19.21 -21.77 26.07
N ASP A 244 19.63 -22.69 26.91
CA ASP A 244 18.93 -23.08 28.14
C ASP A 244 18.74 -21.88 29.09
N GLU A 245 19.70 -20.95 29.08
CA GLU A 245 19.62 -19.67 29.80
C GLU A 245 19.55 -18.51 28.78
N PRO A 246 18.45 -17.74 28.76
CA PRO A 246 18.35 -16.60 27.84
C PRO A 246 19.35 -15.51 28.25
N HIS A 247 20.16 -15.07 27.29
CA HIS A 247 21.03 -13.91 27.49
C HIS A 247 20.19 -12.65 27.74
N THR A 248 20.60 -11.89 28.75
CA THR A 248 19.99 -10.57 28.98
C THR A 248 20.55 -9.55 27.98
N LEU A 249 19.78 -8.50 27.68
CA LEU A 249 20.25 -7.41 26.82
C LEU A 249 21.57 -6.81 27.32
N LYS A 250 21.70 -6.70 28.65
CA LYS A 250 22.93 -6.23 29.30
C LYS A 250 24.11 -7.15 29.04
N THR A 251 23.92 -8.48 29.11
CA THR A 251 24.96 -9.49 28.84
C THR A 251 25.42 -9.44 27.38
N LEU A 252 24.53 -9.11 26.47
CA LEU A 252 24.82 -8.96 25.04
C LEU A 252 25.41 -7.59 24.69
N GLY A 253 25.52 -6.67 25.65
CA GLY A 253 25.96 -5.29 25.41
C GLY A 253 24.95 -4.46 24.63
N ILE A 254 23.70 -4.93 24.55
CA ILE A 254 22.63 -4.27 23.76
C ILE A 254 21.95 -3.21 24.62
N ARG A 255 21.92 -1.99 24.11
CA ARG A 255 21.13 -0.89 24.66
C ARG A 255 19.89 -0.68 23.79
N MET A 256 18.73 -0.74 24.43
CA MET A 256 17.46 -0.42 23.73
C MET A 256 17.27 1.09 23.66
N VAL A 257 16.80 1.58 22.52
CA VAL A 257 16.27 2.94 22.43
C VAL A 257 14.99 2.99 23.27
N PRO A 258 14.82 4.04 24.11
CA PRO A 258 13.59 4.22 24.86
C PRO A 258 12.36 4.12 23.95
N ASP A 259 11.32 3.45 24.44
CA ASP A 259 10.03 3.36 23.76
C ASP A 259 9.42 4.76 23.68
N VAL A 260 9.55 5.39 22.52
CA VAL A 260 9.03 6.73 22.26
C VAL A 260 7.55 6.65 21.85
N LEU A 261 7.14 5.51 21.31
CA LEU A 261 5.79 5.23 20.83
C LEU A 261 5.27 3.95 21.49
N ALA A 262 4.13 4.05 22.15
CA ALA A 262 3.61 3.02 23.06
C ALA A 262 3.36 1.64 22.41
N LYS A 263 3.11 1.59 21.10
CA LYS A 263 2.77 0.35 20.38
C LYS A 263 3.85 -0.09 19.40
N THR A 264 4.88 0.69 19.19
CA THR A 264 5.99 0.33 18.30
C THR A 264 6.96 -0.60 19.04
N PRO A 265 7.30 -1.77 18.47
CA PRO A 265 8.28 -2.64 19.09
C PRO A 265 9.59 -1.89 19.34
N PRO A 266 10.22 -2.09 20.50
CA PRO A 266 11.50 -1.49 20.81
C PRO A 266 12.55 -1.93 19.77
N PHE A 267 13.47 -1.04 19.44
CA PHE A 267 14.57 -1.30 18.52
C PHE A 267 15.92 -1.06 19.21
N VAL A 268 16.94 -1.66 18.65
CA VAL A 268 18.29 -1.59 19.18
C VAL A 268 19.00 -0.38 18.60
N ASP A 269 19.58 0.43 19.47
CA ASP A 269 20.56 1.44 19.11
C ASP A 269 21.92 0.75 18.94
N SER A 270 22.59 0.99 17.82
CA SER A 270 23.87 0.35 17.48
C SER A 270 25.01 0.88 18.32
#